data_cd96e457461daf862a2776aa2f3bfbbb
#
_entry.id   cd96e457461daf862a2776aa2f3bfbbb
#
_cell.length_a   1.000
_cell.length_b   1.000
_cell.length_c   1.000
_cell.angle_alpha   90.00
_cell.angle_beta   90.00
_cell.angle_gamma   90.00
#
_symmetry.space_group_name_H-M   'P 1'
#
loop_
_entity.id
_entity.type
_entity.pdbx_description
1 polymer ?
#
loop_
_entity_poly.entity_id
_entity_poly.type
_entity_poly.pdbx_seq_one_letter_code
_entity_poly.pdbx_strand_id
1 'polypeptide(L)'
;MFKLKKIFYTKINRIRDNYIEAKNIIRDKNIFSKIINYIFFILKCVWEFKSEILIVIAVCILIMYLFISVYSKKYIYNSIEKIPYNDVALVLGTSKYLYDGRVNMYFKFRMDAAYELYKNGKIKFILVSGDNRHISYNEPRQMRLDLIRRGVDKKHIFLDFAGFRTRDSIIRANKVFSLTNFTIVSQPFHNERAIL
;
A
#
# COMPACT_ATOMS: atom_id res chain seq x y z
N MET A 1 -31.17 -24.41 2.64
CA MET A 1 -30.16 -25.13 3.43
C MET A 1 -29.90 -26.58 2.96
N PHE A 2 -30.89 -27.39 2.64
CA PHE A 2 -30.73 -28.78 2.15
C PHE A 2 -29.94 -28.92 0.83
N LYS A 3 -30.16 -28.03 -0.15
CA LYS A 3 -29.52 -28.09 -1.48
C LYS A 3 -28.00 -27.86 -1.43
N LEU A 4 -27.52 -26.96 -0.57
CA LEU A 4 -26.11 -26.71 -0.36
C LEU A 4 -25.38 -27.88 0.33
N LYS A 5 -26.01 -28.50 1.35
CA LYS A 5 -25.48 -29.70 2.00
C LYS A 5 -25.31 -30.85 1.00
N LYS A 6 -26.27 -31.06 0.11
CA LYS A 6 -26.22 -32.13 -0.91
C LYS A 6 -25.07 -31.91 -1.90
N ILE A 7 -24.85 -30.65 -2.36
CA ILE A 7 -23.76 -30.33 -3.26
C ILE A 7 -22.40 -30.57 -2.57
N PHE A 8 -22.27 -30.14 -1.32
CA PHE A 8 -21.05 -30.31 -0.53
C PHE A 8 -20.71 -31.79 -0.29
N TYR A 9 -21.70 -32.60 0.10
CA TYR A 9 -21.55 -34.06 0.25
C TYR A 9 -21.16 -34.75 -1.06
N THR A 10 -21.74 -34.35 -2.20
CA THR A 10 -21.39 -34.90 -3.49
C THR A 10 -19.93 -34.59 -3.87
N LYS A 11 -19.46 -33.35 -3.62
CA LYS A 11 -18.06 -32.97 -3.85
C LYS A 11 -17.10 -33.78 -2.97
N ILE A 12 -17.41 -33.93 -1.68
CA ILE A 12 -16.57 -34.71 -0.73
C ILE A 12 -16.48 -36.17 -1.16
N ASN A 13 -17.61 -36.81 -1.54
CA ASN A 13 -17.58 -38.19 -2.00
C ASN A 13 -16.74 -38.35 -3.26
N ARG A 14 -16.84 -37.44 -4.20
CA ARG A 14 -16.00 -37.43 -5.42
C ARG A 14 -14.49 -37.33 -5.11
N ILE A 15 -14.10 -36.53 -4.11
CA ILE A 15 -12.71 -36.42 -3.66
C ILE A 15 -12.26 -37.73 -3.00
N ARG A 16 -13.09 -38.32 -2.14
CA ARG A 16 -12.79 -39.61 -1.53
C ARG A 16 -12.57 -40.69 -2.60
N ASP A 17 -13.41 -40.75 -3.61
CA ASP A 17 -13.30 -41.74 -4.69
C ASP A 17 -12.04 -41.50 -5.52
N ASN A 18 -11.72 -40.25 -5.84
CA ASN A 18 -10.45 -39.89 -6.50
C ASN A 18 -9.21 -40.21 -5.64
N TYR A 19 -9.31 -40.06 -4.30
CA TYR A 19 -8.23 -40.42 -3.38
C TYR A 19 -7.97 -41.92 -3.37
N ILE A 20 -9.04 -42.74 -3.36
CA ILE A 20 -8.96 -44.22 -3.39
C ILE A 20 -8.33 -44.65 -4.72
N GLU A 21 -8.74 -44.07 -5.84
CA GLU A 21 -8.18 -44.33 -7.17
C GLU A 21 -6.69 -43.97 -7.22
N ALA A 22 -6.29 -42.77 -6.76
CA ALA A 22 -4.90 -42.35 -6.65
C ALA A 22 -4.06 -43.28 -5.77
N LYS A 23 -4.61 -43.74 -4.62
CA LYS A 23 -3.94 -44.67 -3.71
C LYS A 23 -3.67 -46.05 -4.35
N ASN A 24 -4.59 -46.53 -5.20
CA ASN A 24 -4.42 -47.82 -5.90
C ASN A 24 -3.35 -47.69 -7.03
N ILE A 25 -3.26 -46.56 -7.71
CA ILE A 25 -2.24 -46.26 -8.73
C ILE A 25 -0.84 -46.13 -8.11
N ILE A 26 -0.75 -45.66 -6.86
CA ILE A 26 0.52 -45.40 -6.16
C ILE A 26 1.23 -46.70 -5.71
N ARG A 27 0.53 -47.86 -5.66
CA ARG A 27 1.06 -49.08 -5.06
C ARG A 27 2.24 -49.71 -5.79
N ASP A 28 2.50 -49.34 -7.06
CA ASP A 28 3.48 -50.02 -7.91
C ASP A 28 4.47 -49.11 -8.71
N LYS A 29 4.66 -47.85 -8.36
CA LYS A 29 5.46 -46.91 -9.16
C LYS A 29 6.55 -46.15 -8.39
N ASN A 30 7.62 -45.76 -9.07
CA ASN A 30 8.75 -44.96 -8.60
C ASN A 30 8.29 -43.69 -7.84
N ILE A 31 9.10 -43.21 -6.86
CA ILE A 31 8.86 -42.01 -6.05
C ILE A 31 8.41 -40.81 -6.87
N PHE A 32 9.00 -40.61 -8.06
CA PHE A 32 8.65 -39.53 -8.99
C PHE A 32 7.18 -39.60 -9.46
N SER A 33 6.71 -40.81 -9.82
CA SER A 33 5.31 -41.03 -10.21
C SER A 33 4.33 -40.80 -9.05
N LYS A 34 4.74 -41.08 -7.81
CA LYS A 34 3.94 -40.80 -6.61
C LYS A 34 3.78 -39.29 -6.40
N ILE A 35 4.86 -38.52 -6.56
CA ILE A 35 4.82 -37.05 -6.45
C ILE A 35 3.90 -36.45 -7.52
N ILE A 36 4.02 -36.88 -8.76
CA ILE A 36 3.17 -36.38 -9.86
C ILE A 36 1.69 -36.68 -9.58
N ASN A 37 1.36 -37.91 -9.19
CA ASN A 37 -0.02 -38.27 -8.89
C ASN A 37 -0.59 -37.50 -7.70
N TYR A 38 0.24 -37.19 -6.68
CA TYR A 38 -0.15 -36.34 -5.55
C TYR A 38 -0.43 -34.90 -5.97
N ILE A 39 0.40 -34.34 -6.87
CA ILE A 39 0.18 -33.02 -7.45
C ILE A 39 -1.12 -32.99 -8.27
N PHE A 40 -1.36 -33.99 -9.12
CA PHE A 40 -2.62 -34.11 -9.87
C PHE A 40 -3.84 -34.22 -8.96
N PHE A 41 -3.76 -34.98 -7.87
CA PHE A 41 -4.82 -35.06 -6.87
C PHE A 41 -5.11 -33.69 -6.24
N ILE A 42 -4.07 -32.95 -5.81
CA ILE A 42 -4.24 -31.59 -5.25
C ILE A 42 -4.88 -30.66 -6.29
N LEU A 43 -4.39 -30.66 -7.53
CA LEU A 43 -4.96 -29.82 -8.59
C LEU A 43 -6.43 -30.13 -8.85
N LYS A 44 -6.81 -31.41 -8.82
CA LYS A 44 -8.21 -31.84 -8.99
C LYS A 44 -9.07 -31.38 -7.81
N CYS A 45 -8.57 -31.49 -6.56
CA CYS A 45 -9.24 -30.94 -5.40
C CYS A 45 -9.42 -29.42 -5.47
N VAL A 46 -8.38 -28.69 -5.85
CA VAL A 46 -8.45 -27.22 -6.04
C VAL A 46 -9.48 -26.86 -7.11
N TRP A 47 -9.54 -27.63 -8.21
CA TRP A 47 -10.51 -27.42 -9.27
C TRP A 47 -11.97 -27.64 -8.82
N GLU A 48 -12.23 -28.65 -8.01
CA GLU A 48 -13.57 -28.93 -7.46
C GLU A 48 -14.05 -27.84 -6.50
N PHE A 49 -13.12 -27.24 -5.71
CA PHE A 49 -13.43 -26.18 -4.73
C PHE A 49 -13.07 -24.78 -5.17
N LYS A 50 -12.76 -24.58 -6.44
CA LYS A 50 -12.29 -23.28 -6.95
C LYS A 50 -13.21 -22.10 -6.60
N SER A 51 -14.53 -22.31 -6.62
CA SER A 51 -15.50 -21.26 -6.30
C SER A 51 -15.50 -20.90 -4.82
N GLU A 52 -15.41 -21.90 -3.95
CA GLU A 52 -15.37 -21.72 -2.51
C GLU A 52 -14.05 -21.07 -2.08
N ILE A 53 -12.92 -21.48 -2.65
CA ILE A 53 -11.61 -20.87 -2.44
C ILE A 53 -11.63 -19.41 -2.89
N LEU A 54 -12.20 -19.11 -4.05
CA LEU A 54 -12.30 -17.74 -4.56
C LEU A 54 -13.13 -16.86 -3.63
N ILE A 55 -14.25 -17.37 -3.12
CA ILE A 55 -15.09 -16.66 -2.15
C ILE A 55 -14.31 -16.38 -0.86
N VAL A 56 -13.60 -17.36 -0.32
CA VAL A 56 -12.78 -17.17 0.90
C VAL A 56 -11.71 -16.11 0.69
N ILE A 57 -11.00 -16.17 -0.44
CA ILE A 57 -9.99 -15.15 -0.79
C ILE A 57 -10.63 -13.76 -0.88
N ALA A 58 -11.78 -13.64 -1.57
CA ALA A 58 -12.48 -12.37 -1.70
C ALA A 58 -12.93 -11.80 -0.33
N VAL A 59 -13.43 -12.65 0.55
CA VAL A 59 -13.82 -12.28 1.92
C VAL A 59 -12.60 -11.84 2.73
N CYS A 60 -11.48 -12.56 2.64
CA CYS A 60 -10.24 -12.18 3.32
C CYS A 60 -9.73 -10.81 2.84
N ILE A 61 -9.74 -10.57 1.53
CA ILE A 61 -9.35 -9.26 0.95
C ILE A 61 -10.28 -8.16 1.45
N LEU A 62 -11.58 -8.40 1.49
CA LEU A 62 -12.57 -7.44 1.99
C LEU A 62 -12.33 -7.11 3.47
N ILE A 63 -12.10 -8.12 4.30
CA ILE A 63 -11.81 -7.94 5.74
C ILE A 63 -10.54 -7.13 5.92
N MET A 64 -9.46 -7.46 5.18
CA MET A 64 -8.21 -6.69 5.22
C MET A 64 -8.44 -5.22 4.79
N TYR A 65 -9.19 -5.00 3.73
CA TYR A 65 -9.51 -3.65 3.25
C TYR A 65 -10.30 -2.86 4.32
N LEU A 66 -11.31 -3.46 4.91
CA LEU A 66 -12.10 -2.83 5.98
C LEU A 66 -11.24 -2.54 7.21
N PHE A 67 -10.38 -3.46 7.62
CA PHE A 67 -9.46 -3.27 8.73
C PHE A 67 -8.53 -2.08 8.49
N ILE A 68 -7.89 -2.01 7.31
CA ILE A 68 -7.02 -0.90 6.90
C ILE A 68 -7.78 0.42 6.93
N SER A 69 -8.97 0.46 6.31
CA SER A 69 -9.78 1.68 6.22
C SER A 69 -10.24 2.18 7.59
N VAL A 70 -10.66 1.29 8.49
CA VAL A 70 -11.09 1.67 9.85
C VAL A 70 -9.89 2.12 10.69
N TYR A 71 -8.78 1.39 10.64
CA TYR A 71 -7.56 1.71 11.38
C TYR A 71 -6.96 3.06 10.96
N SER A 72 -6.87 3.31 9.65
CA SER A 72 -6.26 4.54 9.12
C SER A 72 -7.09 5.80 9.40
N LYS A 73 -8.43 5.70 9.44
CA LYS A 73 -9.32 6.84 9.72
C LYS A 73 -8.96 7.60 11.01
N LYS A 74 -8.45 6.90 12.01
CA LYS A 74 -8.04 7.50 13.29
C LYS A 74 -6.88 8.50 13.12
N TYR A 75 -6.06 8.34 12.10
CA TYR A 75 -4.84 9.13 11.87
C TYR A 75 -4.95 10.05 10.66
N ILE A 76 -6.10 10.07 9.96
CA ILE A 76 -6.33 10.93 8.80
C ILE A 76 -7.18 12.12 9.21
N TYR A 77 -6.68 13.30 8.95
CA TYR A 77 -7.30 14.58 9.32
C TYR A 77 -7.69 15.35 8.05
N ASN A 78 -8.89 15.90 8.04
CA ASN A 78 -9.43 16.69 6.93
C ASN A 78 -9.46 18.20 7.26
N SER A 79 -9.08 18.60 8.47
CA SER A 79 -8.97 20.00 8.87
C SER A 79 -7.69 20.25 9.66
N ILE A 80 -7.09 21.41 9.46
CA ILE A 80 -5.80 21.78 10.03
C ILE A 80 -5.89 21.89 11.56
N GLU A 81 -7.00 22.36 12.08
CA GLU A 81 -7.22 22.57 13.52
C GLU A 81 -7.07 21.26 14.29
N LYS A 82 -7.57 20.15 13.71
CA LYS A 82 -7.57 18.82 14.34
C LYS A 82 -6.23 18.11 14.27
N ILE A 83 -5.31 18.56 13.37
CA ILE A 83 -4.00 17.94 13.25
C ILE A 83 -3.18 18.24 14.50
N PRO A 84 -2.64 17.20 15.18
CA PRO A 84 -1.72 17.41 16.29
C PRO A 84 -0.44 18.08 15.81
N TYR A 85 0.20 18.86 16.70
CA TYR A 85 1.51 19.42 16.41
C TYR A 85 2.55 18.32 16.27
N ASN A 86 3.37 18.43 15.23
CA ASN A 86 4.60 17.65 15.03
C ASN A 86 5.70 18.58 14.53
N ASP A 87 6.95 18.34 14.94
CA ASP A 87 8.06 19.20 14.48
C ASP A 87 8.24 19.15 12.95
N VAL A 88 7.96 18.03 12.32
CA VAL A 88 8.24 17.81 10.90
C VAL A 88 7.00 17.33 10.14
N ALA A 89 6.76 17.89 8.95
CA ALA A 89 5.91 17.28 7.94
C ALA A 89 6.75 16.55 6.88
N LEU A 90 6.45 15.28 6.65
CA LEU A 90 6.95 14.51 5.51
C LEU A 90 6.00 14.70 4.33
N VAL A 91 6.46 15.41 3.30
CA VAL A 91 5.70 15.62 2.06
C VAL A 91 6.17 14.62 1.02
N LEU A 92 5.26 13.72 0.62
CA LEU A 92 5.56 12.70 -0.38
C LEU A 92 5.64 13.29 -1.78
N GLY A 93 6.62 12.87 -2.57
CA GLY A 93 6.90 13.35 -3.92
C GLY A 93 5.79 13.01 -4.92
N THR A 94 5.68 13.88 -5.91
CA THR A 94 4.87 13.65 -7.12
C THR A 94 5.33 14.64 -8.20
N SER A 95 5.17 14.26 -9.45
CA SER A 95 5.53 15.11 -10.58
C SER A 95 4.78 16.45 -10.56
N LYS A 96 5.51 17.57 -10.78
CA LYS A 96 4.92 18.90 -10.84
C LYS A 96 4.06 19.11 -12.07
N TYR A 97 4.43 18.49 -13.19
CA TYR A 97 3.72 18.60 -14.46
C TYR A 97 3.23 17.22 -14.91
N LEU A 98 2.10 17.20 -15.58
CA LEU A 98 1.59 16.05 -16.32
C LEU A 98 2.31 15.93 -17.67
N TYR A 99 2.15 14.80 -18.34
CA TYR A 99 2.76 14.56 -19.66
C TYR A 99 2.34 15.59 -20.73
N ASP A 100 1.16 16.19 -20.57
CA ASP A 100 0.63 17.24 -21.44
C ASP A 100 1.10 18.67 -21.07
N GLY A 101 2.02 18.80 -20.12
CA GLY A 101 2.58 20.07 -19.65
C GLY A 101 1.71 20.81 -18.63
N ARG A 102 0.50 20.37 -18.35
CA ARG A 102 -0.36 20.99 -17.33
C ARG A 102 0.18 20.75 -15.93
N VAL A 103 -0.10 21.71 -15.03
CA VAL A 103 0.27 21.56 -13.60
C VAL A 103 -0.50 20.39 -13.00
N ASN A 104 0.22 19.49 -12.36
CA ASN A 104 -0.36 18.37 -11.61
C ASN A 104 -1.03 18.88 -10.34
N MET A 105 -2.35 18.74 -10.26
CA MET A 105 -3.12 19.20 -9.11
C MET A 105 -2.73 18.46 -7.81
N TYR A 106 -2.27 17.23 -7.89
CA TYR A 106 -1.75 16.51 -6.71
C TYR A 106 -0.50 17.19 -6.13
N PHE A 107 0.40 17.66 -7.01
CA PHE A 107 1.55 18.46 -6.59
C PHE A 107 1.09 19.75 -5.90
N LYS A 108 0.20 20.51 -6.56
CA LYS A 108 -0.31 21.77 -6.04
C LYS A 108 -0.94 21.58 -4.65
N PHE A 109 -1.84 20.62 -4.49
CA PHE A 109 -2.52 20.37 -3.21
C PHE A 109 -1.57 19.95 -2.09
N ARG A 110 -0.52 19.16 -2.38
CA ARG A 110 0.49 18.82 -1.37
C ARG A 110 1.28 20.04 -0.92
N MET A 111 1.65 20.91 -1.85
CA MET A 111 2.37 22.15 -1.54
C MET A 111 1.49 23.12 -0.77
N ASP A 112 0.21 23.25 -1.14
CA ASP A 112 -0.77 24.07 -0.42
C ASP A 112 -0.93 23.54 1.03
N ALA A 113 -1.15 22.26 1.21
CA ALA A 113 -1.33 21.66 2.54
C ALA A 113 -0.06 21.80 3.42
N ALA A 114 1.13 21.56 2.87
CA ALA A 114 2.38 21.70 3.60
C ALA A 114 2.62 23.16 4.03
N TYR A 115 2.35 24.12 3.16
CA TYR A 115 2.44 25.53 3.47
C TYR A 115 1.45 25.94 4.56
N GLU A 116 0.19 25.51 4.47
CA GLU A 116 -0.82 25.84 5.46
C GLU A 116 -0.50 25.25 6.84
N LEU A 117 0.04 24.03 6.91
CA LEU A 117 0.53 23.45 8.16
C LEU A 117 1.66 24.29 8.77
N TYR A 118 2.61 24.73 7.95
CA TYR A 118 3.72 25.57 8.37
C TYR A 118 3.24 26.94 8.85
N LYS A 119 2.39 27.62 8.07
CA LYS A 119 1.83 28.93 8.39
C LYS A 119 1.01 28.95 9.66
N ASN A 120 0.26 27.87 9.92
CA ASN A 120 -0.57 27.74 11.14
C ASN A 120 0.22 27.19 12.35
N GLY A 121 1.55 27.06 12.25
CA GLY A 121 2.39 26.60 13.36
C GLY A 121 2.15 25.14 13.77
N LYS A 122 1.54 24.33 12.91
CA LYS A 122 1.35 22.89 13.15
C LYS A 122 2.61 22.07 12.95
N ILE A 123 3.56 22.63 12.18
CA ILE A 123 4.88 22.07 11.93
C ILE A 123 5.93 23.16 11.93
N LYS A 124 7.18 22.79 12.23
CA LYS A 124 8.34 23.70 12.18
C LYS A 124 9.20 23.46 10.95
N PHE A 125 9.35 22.22 10.53
CA PHE A 125 10.18 21.82 9.41
C PHE A 125 9.38 21.00 8.39
N ILE A 126 9.86 21.01 7.15
CA ILE A 126 9.29 20.25 6.03
C ILE A 126 10.37 19.36 5.44
N LEU A 127 10.16 18.05 5.45
CA LEU A 127 10.97 17.09 4.74
C LEU A 127 10.25 16.71 3.45
N VAL A 128 10.77 17.13 2.29
CA VAL A 128 10.23 16.72 0.98
C VAL A 128 10.98 15.50 0.48
N SER A 129 10.27 14.40 0.24
CA SER A 129 10.86 13.13 -0.16
C SER A 129 10.29 12.70 -1.51
N GLY A 130 11.16 12.47 -2.49
CA GLY A 130 10.74 12.15 -3.85
C GLY A 130 11.83 11.52 -4.69
N ASP A 131 11.50 11.29 -5.97
CA ASP A 131 12.39 10.66 -6.94
C ASP A 131 13.39 11.66 -7.55
N ASN A 132 14.65 11.24 -7.67
CA ASN A 132 15.74 11.98 -8.32
C ASN A 132 16.54 11.09 -9.28
N ARG A 133 15.97 10.00 -9.79
CA ARG A 133 16.67 9.08 -10.70
C ARG A 133 16.88 9.63 -12.11
N HIS A 134 16.12 10.64 -12.50
CA HIS A 134 16.24 11.26 -13.82
C HIS A 134 17.01 12.58 -13.73
N ILE A 135 18.05 12.72 -14.56
CA ILE A 135 18.89 13.94 -14.62
C ILE A 135 18.07 15.18 -14.93
N SER A 136 17.04 15.05 -15.79
CA SER A 136 16.18 16.15 -16.22
C SER A 136 15.11 16.55 -15.21
N TYR A 137 14.87 15.73 -14.17
CA TYR A 137 13.77 15.96 -13.24
C TYR A 137 14.09 15.53 -11.81
N ASN A 138 14.02 16.49 -10.90
CA ASN A 138 14.29 16.32 -9.47
C ASN A 138 13.08 16.79 -8.67
N GLU A 139 12.27 15.84 -8.19
CA GLU A 139 11.03 16.15 -7.45
C GLU A 139 11.28 16.95 -6.17
N PRO A 140 12.18 16.55 -5.26
CA PRO A 140 12.45 17.30 -4.03
C PRO A 140 12.88 18.75 -4.30
N ARG A 141 13.70 18.98 -5.32
CA ARG A 141 14.13 20.33 -5.71
C ARG A 141 12.95 21.18 -6.18
N GLN A 142 12.05 20.62 -7.00
CA GLN A 142 10.86 21.34 -7.47
C GLN A 142 9.92 21.70 -6.32
N MET A 143 9.70 20.75 -5.40
CA MET A 143 8.87 20.96 -4.22
C MET A 143 9.47 22.07 -3.33
N ARG A 144 10.77 22.02 -3.06
CA ARG A 144 11.47 23.07 -2.29
C ARG A 144 11.30 24.45 -2.91
N LEU A 145 11.52 24.58 -4.21
CA LEU A 145 11.38 25.85 -4.92
C LEU A 145 9.94 26.40 -4.83
N ASP A 146 8.95 25.53 -4.91
CA ASP A 146 7.55 25.92 -4.79
C ASP A 146 7.21 26.38 -3.36
N LEU A 147 7.66 25.66 -2.34
CA LEU A 147 7.46 26.04 -0.93
C LEU A 147 8.14 27.37 -0.58
N ILE A 148 9.35 27.62 -1.10
CA ILE A 148 10.04 28.91 -0.92
C ILE A 148 9.22 30.05 -1.57
N ARG A 149 8.68 29.86 -2.77
CA ARG A 149 7.83 30.86 -3.44
C ARG A 149 6.56 31.18 -2.65
N ARG A 150 6.07 30.24 -1.84
CA ARG A 150 4.91 30.41 -0.94
C ARG A 150 5.26 31.13 0.35
N GLY A 151 6.55 31.29 0.67
CA GLY A 151 7.02 31.99 1.87
C GLY A 151 7.57 31.09 2.97
N VAL A 152 7.83 29.80 2.70
CA VAL A 152 8.54 28.94 3.68
C VAL A 152 10.04 29.26 3.67
N ASP A 153 10.61 29.47 4.85
CA ASP A 153 12.07 29.71 4.96
C ASP A 153 12.85 28.49 4.43
N LYS A 154 13.81 28.77 3.55
CA LYS A 154 14.70 27.77 2.95
C LYS A 154 15.39 26.88 4.01
N LYS A 155 15.67 27.42 5.19
CA LYS A 155 16.32 26.71 6.30
C LYS A 155 15.43 25.68 6.96
N HIS A 156 14.12 25.77 6.77
CA HIS A 156 13.11 24.85 7.32
C HIS A 156 12.73 23.74 6.34
N ILE A 157 13.34 23.69 5.14
CA ILE A 157 13.02 22.69 4.11
C ILE A 157 14.20 21.75 3.90
N PHE A 158 14.01 20.48 4.23
CA PHE A 158 14.97 19.39 4.02
C PHE A 158 14.58 18.54 2.82
N LEU A 159 15.57 17.96 2.16
CA LEU A 159 15.40 17.20 0.92
C LEU A 159 15.82 15.76 1.12
N ASP A 160 14.94 14.83 0.76
CA ASP A 160 15.24 13.41 0.60
C ASP A 160 15.09 13.02 -0.87
N PHE A 161 16.19 12.62 -1.49
CA PHE A 161 16.31 12.31 -2.91
C PHE A 161 16.08 10.83 -3.24
N ALA A 162 15.80 10.00 -2.26
CA ALA A 162 15.65 8.55 -2.42
C ALA A 162 14.28 8.02 -1.98
N GLY A 163 13.27 8.87 -2.00
CA GLY A 163 11.89 8.51 -1.75
C GLY A 163 11.18 7.94 -2.98
N PHE A 164 11.66 6.79 -3.48
CA PHE A 164 11.12 6.19 -4.71
C PHE A 164 9.74 5.57 -4.54
N ARG A 165 9.39 5.16 -3.34
CA ARG A 165 8.09 4.61 -2.94
C ARG A 165 7.66 5.22 -1.61
N THR A 166 6.36 5.25 -1.35
CA THR A 166 5.81 5.72 -0.07
C THR A 166 6.50 5.08 1.14
N ARG A 167 6.67 3.75 1.10
CA ARG A 167 7.37 3.01 2.16
C ARG A 167 8.81 3.46 2.35
N ASP A 168 9.55 3.70 1.26
CA ASP A 168 10.94 4.15 1.33
C ASP A 168 11.03 5.51 2.01
N SER A 169 10.16 6.46 1.65
CA SER A 169 10.09 7.78 2.27
C SER A 169 9.87 7.70 3.79
N ILE A 170 8.96 6.84 4.25
CA ILE A 170 8.65 6.66 5.67
C ILE A 170 9.82 6.01 6.42
N ILE A 171 10.39 4.93 5.86
CA ILE A 171 11.55 4.26 6.47
C ILE A 171 12.73 5.22 6.56
N ARG A 172 12.96 6.03 5.52
CA ARG A 172 14.05 6.99 5.49
C ARG A 172 13.82 8.18 6.44
N ALA A 173 12.57 8.65 6.57
CA ALA A 173 12.22 9.64 7.59
C ALA A 173 12.64 9.18 8.98
N ASN A 174 12.41 7.91 9.32
CA ASN A 174 12.83 7.33 10.60
C ASN A 174 14.35 7.04 10.64
N LYS A 175 14.87 6.24 9.70
CA LYS A 175 16.25 5.70 9.79
C LYS A 175 17.34 6.69 9.39
N VAL A 176 17.05 7.63 8.48
CA VAL A 176 18.04 8.59 7.96
C VAL A 176 17.89 9.94 8.63
N PHE A 177 16.66 10.39 8.86
CA PHE A 177 16.38 11.69 9.47
C PHE A 177 16.02 11.59 10.95
N SER A 178 16.05 10.39 11.55
CA SER A 178 15.78 10.12 12.96
C SER A 178 14.42 10.64 13.46
N LEU A 179 13.42 10.69 12.57
CA LEU A 179 12.09 11.17 12.91
C LEU A 179 11.27 10.02 13.49
N THR A 180 10.79 10.17 14.72
CA THR A 180 9.89 9.22 15.38
C THR A 180 8.42 9.58 15.19
N ASN A 181 8.12 10.89 15.21
CA ASN A 181 6.78 11.44 15.02
C ASN A 181 6.81 12.51 13.93
N PHE A 182 5.93 12.42 12.96
CA PHE A 182 5.82 13.39 11.86
C PHE A 182 4.43 13.36 11.22
N THR A 183 4.05 14.48 10.62
CA THR A 183 2.79 14.58 9.85
C THR A 183 3.07 14.22 8.39
N ILE A 184 2.32 13.27 7.83
CA ILE A 184 2.44 12.91 6.41
C ILE A 184 1.49 13.77 5.58
N VAL A 185 2.03 14.39 4.54
CA VAL A 185 1.25 15.21 3.59
C VAL A 185 1.20 14.50 2.24
N SER A 186 0.02 13.97 1.92
CA SER A 186 -0.27 13.33 0.63
C SER A 186 -1.79 13.28 0.38
N GLN A 187 -2.23 12.62 -0.70
CA GLN A 187 -3.66 12.39 -0.95
C GLN A 187 -4.21 11.31 0.01
N PRO A 188 -5.53 11.30 0.30
CA PRO A 188 -6.15 10.36 1.24
C PRO A 188 -5.78 8.91 0.98
N PHE A 189 -5.91 8.44 -0.26
CA PHE A 189 -5.59 7.05 -0.64
C PHE A 189 -4.10 6.68 -0.51
N HIS A 190 -3.20 7.68 -0.53
CA HIS A 190 -1.78 7.50 -0.21
C HIS A 190 -1.53 7.47 1.29
N ASN A 191 -2.24 8.32 2.05
CA ASN A 191 -2.09 8.41 3.50
C ASN A 191 -2.52 7.11 4.18
N GLU A 192 -3.62 6.48 3.74
CA GLU A 192 -4.04 5.16 4.25
C GLU A 192 -2.92 4.11 4.15
N ARG A 193 -2.18 4.08 3.04
CA ARG A 193 -1.05 3.15 2.85
C ARG A 193 0.23 3.58 3.58
N ALA A 194 0.35 4.83 3.94
CA ALA A 194 1.53 5.36 4.61
C ALA A 194 1.49 5.12 6.13
N ILE A 195 0.30 4.94 6.69
CA ILE A 195 0.07 4.69 8.12
C ILE A 195 0.35 3.23 8.49
N LEU A 196 0.30 2.31 7.52
CA LEU A 196 0.55 0.87 7.68
C LEU A 196 2.01 0.50 7.46
#